data_4fe7e2eac425d0e28ca9574e5a56f364
#
_entry.id   4fe7e2eac425d0e28ca9574e5a56f364
#
_cell.length_a   1.000
_cell.length_b   1.000
_cell.length_c   1.000
_cell.angle_alpha   90.00
_cell.angle_beta   90.00
_cell.angle_gamma   90.00
#
_symmetry.space_group_name_H-M   'P 1'
#
loop_
_entity.id
_entity.type
_entity.pdbx_description
1 polymer ?
#
loop_
_entity_poly.entity_id
_entity_poly.type
_entity_poly.pdbx_seq_one_letter_code
_entity_poly.pdbx_strand_id
1 'polypeptide(L)'
;MKNVLITGGAGFIGSNLALKLIDKSYQVTVLDSLSKQIHGDNPEETSPLYRSVKDKVRFILGSVTSREDWLKALEGQDAVIHLAAETGTGQSMYEIEKYVSSNIGGTALLLDILTNTKHNIKRVVVAESRAIYGEGKYECSSCGEVYPLERKDEDMCKGDFECHCPKCGKHVKLVATTEDSAIHPSSVYGVAKQVQGQLVHLVCPTIGVDPVSFRYQNVYGPGQSLSNPYTGILSIFSTRIKNGNGINIFEDGKETRDFVYIDDVVDATIRGLETPEAAGHVFNVGTGVATDVLTVAKTLCQKYGIEVPIAISGNYRLGDIRHNFADITLARKILGFEPRWSFDKGIEQFAKWVDKQEIQEDKYDMSIEEMKAKGLYK
;
A
#
# COMPACT_ATOMS: atom_id res chain seq x y z
N MET A 1 -14.59 -5.15 21.63
CA MET A 1 -14.53 -3.90 20.84
C MET A 1 -15.72 -3.92 19.89
N LYS A 2 -16.48 -2.83 19.83
CA LYS A 2 -17.63 -2.70 18.92
C LYS A 2 -17.56 -1.42 18.11
N ASN A 3 -16.95 -0.37 18.66
CA ASN A 3 -16.83 0.93 18.02
C ASN A 3 -15.42 1.08 17.44
N VAL A 4 -15.31 1.23 16.14
CA VAL A 4 -14.03 1.26 15.42
C VAL A 4 -13.91 2.53 14.60
N LEU A 5 -12.86 3.31 14.86
CA LEU A 5 -12.47 4.43 14.03
C LEU A 5 -11.55 3.95 12.90
N ILE A 6 -11.89 4.29 11.68
CA ILE A 6 -11.02 4.11 10.50
C ILE A 6 -10.60 5.48 10.00
N THR A 7 -9.32 5.80 10.01
CA THR A 7 -8.82 6.99 9.32
C THR A 7 -8.46 6.63 7.88
N GLY A 8 -8.72 7.52 6.93
CA GLY A 8 -8.63 7.18 5.51
C GLY A 8 -9.74 6.21 5.07
N GLY A 9 -10.88 6.26 5.77
CA GLY A 9 -11.97 5.29 5.60
C GLY A 9 -12.80 5.50 4.33
N ALA A 10 -12.66 6.62 3.61
CA ALA A 10 -13.21 6.81 2.29
C ALA A 10 -12.26 6.39 1.16
N GLY A 11 -11.00 6.04 1.48
CA GLY A 11 -10.02 5.54 0.53
C GLY A 11 -10.27 4.09 0.11
N PHE A 12 -9.41 3.58 -0.78
CA PHE A 12 -9.55 2.25 -1.38
C PHE A 12 -9.66 1.11 -0.34
N ILE A 13 -8.67 0.98 0.54
CA ILE A 13 -8.68 -0.07 1.57
C ILE A 13 -9.74 0.26 2.64
N GLY A 14 -9.81 1.52 3.06
CA GLY A 14 -10.67 1.97 4.15
C GLY A 14 -12.16 1.76 3.89
N SER A 15 -12.64 2.06 2.70
CA SER A 15 -14.06 1.89 2.35
C SER A 15 -14.48 0.41 2.29
N ASN A 16 -13.64 -0.44 1.70
CA ASN A 16 -13.88 -1.89 1.68
C ASN A 16 -13.89 -2.48 3.10
N LEU A 17 -12.96 -2.04 3.94
CA LEU A 17 -12.89 -2.43 5.35
C LEU A 17 -14.10 -1.95 6.15
N ALA A 18 -14.50 -0.68 5.97
CA ALA A 18 -15.66 -0.11 6.65
C ALA A 18 -16.93 -0.91 6.35
N LEU A 19 -17.20 -1.19 5.07
CA LEU A 19 -18.35 -1.99 4.66
C LEU A 19 -18.33 -3.39 5.28
N LYS A 20 -17.16 -4.03 5.28
CA LYS A 20 -17.02 -5.38 5.84
C LYS A 20 -17.20 -5.42 7.37
N LEU A 21 -16.73 -4.38 8.07
CA LEU A 21 -16.95 -4.26 9.52
C LEU A 21 -18.42 -4.01 9.85
N ILE A 22 -19.13 -3.21 9.04
CA ILE A 22 -20.58 -3.00 9.19
C ILE A 22 -21.33 -4.34 9.04
N ASP A 23 -20.99 -5.13 8.00
CA ASP A 23 -21.56 -6.46 7.82
C ASP A 23 -21.33 -7.38 9.03
N LYS A 24 -20.25 -7.18 9.77
CA LYS A 24 -19.93 -7.87 11.03
C LYS A 24 -20.53 -7.19 12.27
N SER A 25 -21.44 -6.23 12.09
CA SER A 25 -22.15 -5.51 13.16
C SER A 25 -21.26 -4.60 14.03
N TYR A 26 -20.16 -4.08 13.49
CA TYR A 26 -19.39 -3.02 14.13
C TYR A 26 -20.07 -1.66 13.91
N GLN A 27 -19.90 -0.77 14.87
CA GLN A 27 -20.21 0.65 14.73
C GLN A 27 -18.94 1.33 14.19
N VAL A 28 -19.00 1.78 12.95
CA VAL A 28 -17.84 2.34 12.26
C VAL A 28 -17.92 3.87 12.23
N THR A 29 -16.84 4.51 12.67
CA THR A 29 -16.58 5.94 12.47
C THR A 29 -15.48 6.07 11.44
N VAL A 30 -15.62 7.00 10.51
CA VAL A 30 -14.60 7.32 9.49
C VAL A 30 -14.12 8.75 9.69
N LEU A 31 -12.79 8.95 9.72
CA LEU A 31 -12.14 10.25 9.59
C LEU A 31 -11.41 10.28 8.26
N ASP A 32 -11.81 11.17 7.36
CA ASP A 32 -11.20 11.31 6.03
C ASP A 32 -11.23 12.77 5.57
N SER A 33 -10.16 13.24 4.94
CA SER A 33 -10.05 14.60 4.43
C SER A 33 -10.66 14.77 3.05
N LEU A 34 -11.04 13.69 2.39
CA LEU A 34 -11.51 13.64 1.02
C LEU A 34 -10.57 14.37 0.05
N SER A 35 -9.28 14.03 0.14
CA SER A 35 -8.22 14.62 -0.69
C SER A 35 -8.63 14.66 -2.17
N LYS A 36 -8.48 15.84 -2.80
CA LYS A 36 -8.83 16.08 -4.21
C LYS A 36 -8.15 15.08 -5.17
N GLN A 37 -6.91 14.68 -4.88
CA GLN A 37 -6.17 13.72 -5.71
C GLN A 37 -6.87 12.35 -5.78
N ILE A 38 -7.59 11.96 -4.74
CA ILE A 38 -8.27 10.66 -4.62
C ILE A 38 -9.75 10.77 -4.95
N HIS A 39 -10.42 11.85 -4.48
CA HIS A 39 -11.87 11.97 -4.50
C HIS A 39 -12.39 12.96 -5.53
N GLY A 40 -11.50 13.73 -6.20
CA GLY A 40 -11.88 14.82 -7.11
C GLY A 40 -12.33 16.09 -6.39
N ASP A 41 -12.81 17.06 -7.16
CA ASP A 41 -13.25 18.37 -6.64
C ASP A 41 -14.61 18.31 -5.94
N ASN A 42 -15.49 17.41 -6.38
CA ASN A 42 -16.81 17.20 -5.79
C ASN A 42 -16.98 15.71 -5.43
N PRO A 43 -16.56 15.28 -4.22
CA PRO A 43 -16.61 13.88 -3.80
C PRO A 43 -18.01 13.24 -3.88
N GLU A 44 -19.06 14.02 -3.73
CA GLU A 44 -20.45 13.56 -3.89
C GLU A 44 -20.74 13.02 -5.30
N GLU A 45 -20.12 13.59 -6.31
CA GLU A 45 -20.28 13.19 -7.71
C GLU A 45 -19.15 12.29 -8.17
N THR A 46 -17.91 12.61 -7.79
CA THR A 46 -16.70 12.05 -8.37
C THR A 46 -16.13 10.85 -7.62
N SER A 47 -16.54 10.62 -6.32
CA SER A 47 -15.98 9.53 -5.52
C SER A 47 -16.99 8.42 -5.21
N PRO A 48 -17.00 7.31 -5.96
CA PRO A 48 -17.81 6.14 -5.64
C PRO A 48 -17.49 5.55 -4.27
N LEU A 49 -16.22 5.59 -3.85
CA LEU A 49 -15.79 5.06 -2.54
C LEU A 49 -16.40 5.85 -1.38
N TYR A 50 -16.34 7.17 -1.45
CA TYR A 50 -16.99 8.04 -0.45
C TYR A 50 -18.50 7.78 -0.40
N ARG A 51 -19.19 7.76 -1.54
CA ARG A 51 -20.63 7.48 -1.60
C ARG A 51 -21.00 6.11 -1.04
N SER A 52 -20.10 5.13 -1.14
CA SER A 52 -20.36 3.77 -0.66
C SER A 52 -20.46 3.68 0.87
N VAL A 53 -19.83 4.60 1.59
CA VAL A 53 -19.71 4.58 3.05
C VAL A 53 -20.39 5.72 3.79
N LYS A 54 -20.53 6.92 3.18
CA LYS A 54 -20.93 8.16 3.87
C LYS A 54 -22.21 8.04 4.70
N ASP A 55 -23.22 7.37 4.19
CA ASP A 55 -24.53 7.23 4.84
C ASP A 55 -24.63 5.98 5.75
N LYS A 56 -23.55 5.17 5.83
CA LYS A 56 -23.53 3.93 6.60
C LYS A 56 -22.66 4.01 7.85
N VAL A 57 -21.89 5.08 8.00
CA VAL A 57 -20.92 5.27 9.08
C VAL A 57 -21.14 6.63 9.74
N ARG A 58 -20.60 6.82 10.94
CA ARG A 58 -20.38 8.18 11.46
C ARG A 58 -19.23 8.80 10.68
N PHE A 59 -19.53 9.59 9.66
CA PHE A 59 -18.51 10.22 8.83
C PHE A 59 -18.08 11.57 9.39
N ILE A 60 -16.77 11.75 9.53
CA ILE A 60 -16.14 13.01 9.96
C ILE A 60 -15.23 13.47 8.83
N LEU A 61 -15.64 14.55 8.15
CA LEU A 61 -14.79 15.27 7.21
C LEU A 61 -13.73 16.03 8.01
N GLY A 62 -12.48 15.62 7.90
CA GLY A 62 -11.39 16.20 8.68
C GLY A 62 -10.04 15.55 8.37
N SER A 63 -8.99 16.08 8.98
CA SER A 63 -7.61 15.69 8.72
C SER A 63 -6.97 15.03 9.94
N VAL A 64 -6.13 14.02 9.71
CA VAL A 64 -5.27 13.44 10.75
C VAL A 64 -4.19 14.42 11.24
N THR A 65 -3.99 15.54 10.58
CA THR A 65 -3.11 16.61 11.04
C THR A 65 -3.81 17.64 11.94
N SER A 66 -5.13 17.48 12.16
CA SER A 66 -5.95 18.35 13.02
C SER A 66 -6.25 17.66 14.35
N ARG A 67 -5.82 18.27 15.44
CA ARG A 67 -6.13 17.80 16.80
C ARG A 67 -7.63 17.79 17.09
N GLU A 68 -8.35 18.80 16.64
CA GLU A 68 -9.79 18.91 16.84
C GLU A 68 -10.55 17.78 16.15
N ASP A 69 -10.16 17.46 14.92
CA ASP A 69 -10.78 16.36 14.14
C ASP A 69 -10.50 15.00 14.79
N TRP A 70 -9.28 14.78 15.28
CA TRP A 70 -8.95 13.59 16.05
C TRP A 70 -9.80 13.45 17.32
N LEU A 71 -9.93 14.51 18.11
CA LEU A 71 -10.72 14.47 19.35
C LEU A 71 -12.18 14.11 19.05
N LYS A 72 -12.78 14.69 18.01
CA LYS A 72 -14.14 14.34 17.55
C LYS A 72 -14.23 12.88 17.11
N ALA A 73 -13.22 12.40 16.37
CA ALA A 73 -13.21 11.06 15.81
C ALA A 73 -13.01 9.97 16.89
N LEU A 74 -12.19 10.22 17.88
CA LEU A 74 -11.88 9.28 18.96
C LEU A 74 -13.00 9.12 19.99
N GLU A 75 -13.99 10.03 20.00
CA GLU A 75 -15.08 9.98 20.97
C GLU A 75 -15.88 8.67 20.88
N GLY A 76 -15.91 7.91 21.97
CA GLY A 76 -16.65 6.67 22.09
C GLY A 76 -16.05 5.46 21.35
N GLN A 77 -14.81 5.55 20.85
CA GLN A 77 -14.18 4.46 20.13
C GLN A 77 -13.50 3.44 21.05
N ASP A 78 -13.49 2.17 20.64
CA ASP A 78 -12.79 1.06 21.29
C ASP A 78 -11.45 0.74 20.61
N ALA A 79 -11.34 1.00 19.28
CA ALA A 79 -10.16 0.73 18.49
C ALA A 79 -9.99 1.74 17.37
N VAL A 80 -8.75 1.90 16.93
CA VAL A 80 -8.39 2.71 15.75
C VAL A 80 -7.73 1.83 14.71
N ILE A 81 -8.19 1.91 13.46
CA ILE A 81 -7.49 1.39 12.28
C ILE A 81 -6.98 2.60 11.50
N HIS A 82 -5.67 2.83 11.57
CA HIS A 82 -5.03 4.01 11.03
C HIS A 82 -4.49 3.74 9.62
N LEU A 83 -5.31 4.06 8.60
CA LEU A 83 -4.97 3.90 7.18
C LEU A 83 -4.67 5.22 6.48
N ALA A 84 -5.10 6.36 7.06
CA ALA A 84 -4.87 7.67 6.48
C ALA A 84 -3.37 7.92 6.24
N ALA A 85 -3.01 8.15 5.00
CA ALA A 85 -1.64 8.41 4.58
C ALA A 85 -1.61 8.95 3.15
N GLU A 86 -0.65 9.80 2.86
CA GLU A 86 -0.22 10.04 1.48
C GLU A 86 0.51 8.80 0.98
N THR A 87 0.23 8.39 -0.27
CA THR A 87 0.73 7.16 -0.87
C THR A 87 1.43 7.41 -2.21
N GLY A 88 2.34 6.51 -2.58
CA GLY A 88 3.12 6.61 -3.81
C GLY A 88 4.60 6.91 -3.54
N THR A 89 5.48 5.99 -3.95
CA THR A 89 6.92 6.09 -3.72
C THR A 89 7.54 7.23 -4.52
N GLY A 90 7.21 7.35 -5.81
CA GLY A 90 7.78 8.39 -6.69
C GLY A 90 7.40 9.80 -6.25
N GLN A 91 6.10 10.08 -6.02
CA GLN A 91 5.61 11.39 -5.61
C GLN A 91 6.20 11.82 -4.26
N SER A 92 6.45 10.89 -3.35
CA SER A 92 7.03 11.18 -2.04
C SER A 92 8.43 11.80 -2.10
N MET A 93 9.15 11.61 -3.21
CA MET A 93 10.52 12.10 -3.36
C MET A 93 10.58 13.62 -3.63
N TYR A 94 9.45 14.25 -3.96
CA TYR A 94 9.38 15.69 -4.23
C TYR A 94 8.23 16.42 -3.52
N GLU A 95 7.29 15.71 -2.89
CA GLU A 95 6.26 16.26 -1.99
C GLU A 95 6.57 15.92 -0.51
N ILE A 96 7.82 16.02 -0.10
CA ILE A 96 8.37 15.48 1.16
C ILE A 96 7.59 15.97 2.39
N GLU A 97 7.36 17.28 2.49
CA GLU A 97 6.67 17.89 3.63
C GLU A 97 5.25 17.33 3.79
N LYS A 98 4.50 17.20 2.71
CA LYS A 98 3.15 16.65 2.69
C LYS A 98 3.11 15.22 3.24
N TYR A 99 4.05 14.35 2.79
CA TYR A 99 4.15 12.98 3.26
C TYR A 99 4.55 12.88 4.74
N VAL A 100 5.51 13.70 5.18
CA VAL A 100 5.95 13.72 6.58
C VAL A 100 4.86 14.24 7.50
N SER A 101 4.22 15.36 7.14
CA SER A 101 3.16 15.96 7.95
C SER A 101 1.95 15.04 8.08
N SER A 102 1.48 14.45 6.98
CA SER A 102 0.33 13.57 6.99
C SER A 102 0.63 12.24 7.69
N ASN A 103 1.67 11.54 7.25
CA ASN A 103 1.92 10.17 7.70
C ASN A 103 2.54 10.14 9.11
N ILE A 104 3.67 10.82 9.28
CA ILE A 104 4.38 10.84 10.58
C ILE A 104 3.67 11.76 11.56
N GLY A 105 3.39 13.00 11.16
CA GLY A 105 2.73 14.00 12.00
C GLY A 105 1.35 13.58 12.45
N GLY A 106 0.52 13.04 11.53
CA GLY A 106 -0.80 12.52 11.85
C GLY A 106 -0.77 11.37 12.85
N THR A 107 0.18 10.44 12.70
CA THR A 107 0.37 9.34 13.65
C THR A 107 0.87 9.84 15.01
N ALA A 108 1.84 10.75 15.01
CA ALA A 108 2.36 11.35 16.24
C ALA A 108 1.25 12.08 17.01
N LEU A 109 0.38 12.79 16.30
CA LEU A 109 -0.75 13.51 16.91
C LEU A 109 -1.78 12.55 17.52
N LEU A 110 -2.11 11.43 16.86
CA LEU A 110 -2.93 10.38 17.45
C LEU A 110 -2.35 9.90 18.78
N LEU A 111 -1.08 9.54 18.77
CA LEU A 111 -0.41 8.97 19.97
C LEU A 111 -0.28 10.01 21.10
N ASP A 112 0.00 11.27 20.75
CA ASP A 112 0.03 12.37 21.73
C ASP A 112 -1.34 12.55 22.40
N ILE A 113 -2.43 12.50 21.64
CA ILE A 113 -3.79 12.58 22.20
C ILE A 113 -4.07 11.39 23.10
N LEU A 114 -3.79 10.15 22.65
CA LEU A 114 -4.02 8.95 23.47
C LEU A 114 -3.20 8.97 24.76
N THR A 115 -1.98 9.49 24.72
CA THR A 115 -1.12 9.58 25.93
C THR A 115 -1.62 10.62 26.93
N ASN A 116 -2.17 11.74 26.46
CA ASN A 116 -2.45 12.91 27.31
C ASN A 116 -3.95 13.11 27.61
N THR A 117 -4.84 12.22 27.09
CA THR A 117 -6.28 12.33 27.33
C THR A 117 -6.86 11.00 27.81
N LYS A 118 -8.03 11.05 28.47
CA LYS A 118 -8.79 9.84 28.81
C LYS A 118 -9.46 9.28 27.55
N HIS A 119 -9.30 7.97 27.33
CA HIS A 119 -9.89 7.27 26.18
C HIS A 119 -10.25 5.82 26.54
N ASN A 120 -11.03 5.17 25.68
CA ASN A 120 -11.40 3.75 25.81
C ASN A 120 -10.69 2.87 24.76
N ILE A 121 -9.76 3.43 23.99
CA ILE A 121 -9.03 2.70 22.95
C ILE A 121 -8.23 1.57 23.57
N LYS A 122 -8.46 0.35 23.08
CA LYS A 122 -7.79 -0.88 23.49
C LYS A 122 -6.78 -1.36 22.46
N ARG A 123 -6.96 -1.00 21.17
CA ARG A 123 -6.10 -1.44 20.08
C ARG A 123 -5.93 -0.37 19.02
N VAL A 124 -4.71 -0.22 18.54
CA VAL A 124 -4.38 0.57 17.36
C VAL A 124 -3.79 -0.36 16.31
N VAL A 125 -4.47 -0.45 15.17
CA VAL A 125 -3.98 -1.14 13.98
C VAL A 125 -3.45 -0.10 13.02
N VAL A 126 -2.19 -0.22 12.58
CA VAL A 126 -1.58 0.73 11.63
C VAL A 126 -1.15 0.05 10.35
N ALA A 127 -1.43 0.71 9.23
CA ALA A 127 -0.95 0.28 7.92
C ALA A 127 0.49 0.76 7.69
N GLU A 128 1.43 -0.17 7.71
CA GLU A 128 2.75 -0.02 7.12
C GLU A 128 2.72 -0.42 5.63
N SER A 129 3.87 -0.66 5.04
CA SER A 129 4.02 -1.04 3.63
C SER A 129 5.25 -1.90 3.42
N ARG A 130 5.22 -2.74 2.39
CA ARG A 130 6.42 -3.43 1.91
C ARG A 130 7.56 -2.47 1.54
N ALA A 131 7.23 -1.21 1.25
CA ALA A 131 8.22 -0.19 0.86
C ALA A 131 9.29 0.09 1.92
N ILE A 132 9.07 -0.35 3.17
CA ILE A 132 10.07 -0.22 4.24
C ILE A 132 11.27 -1.16 4.04
N TYR A 133 11.10 -2.26 3.30
CA TYR A 133 12.17 -3.26 3.09
C TYR A 133 13.18 -2.87 2.01
N GLY A 134 12.87 -1.86 1.18
CA GLY A 134 13.67 -1.59 -0.02
C GLY A 134 13.64 -2.81 -0.95
N GLU A 135 14.81 -3.30 -1.35
CA GLU A 135 14.94 -4.50 -2.19
C GLU A 135 14.49 -5.80 -1.49
N GLY A 136 14.45 -5.83 -0.15
CA GLY A 136 14.05 -6.99 0.62
C GLY A 136 15.16 -8.03 0.80
N LYS A 137 14.78 -9.30 0.97
CA LYS A 137 15.64 -10.41 1.36
C LYS A 137 16.11 -11.22 0.16
N TYR A 138 17.40 -11.53 0.15
CA TYR A 138 18.03 -12.34 -0.88
C TYR A 138 19.00 -13.36 -0.27
N GLU A 139 19.39 -14.35 -1.07
CA GLU A 139 20.40 -15.36 -0.73
C GLU A 139 21.58 -15.24 -1.70
N CYS A 140 22.78 -15.10 -1.16
CA CYS A 140 24.03 -15.17 -1.89
C CYS A 140 24.65 -16.56 -1.73
N SER A 141 25.04 -17.18 -2.84
CA SER A 141 25.67 -18.51 -2.83
C SER A 141 26.97 -18.61 -2.00
N SER A 142 27.64 -17.47 -1.74
CA SER A 142 28.90 -17.40 -0.99
C SER A 142 28.75 -16.77 0.40
N CYS A 143 27.75 -15.90 0.60
CA CYS A 143 27.63 -15.08 1.82
C CYS A 143 26.36 -15.42 2.64
N GLY A 144 25.51 -16.34 2.15
CA GLY A 144 24.24 -16.66 2.77
C GLY A 144 23.21 -15.55 2.61
N GLU A 145 22.40 -15.30 3.65
CA GLU A 145 21.40 -14.26 3.68
C GLU A 145 22.02 -12.86 3.56
N VAL A 146 21.45 -12.06 2.67
CA VAL A 146 21.89 -10.69 2.39
C VAL A 146 20.69 -9.79 2.08
N TYR A 147 20.88 -8.50 2.29
CA TYR A 147 19.94 -7.43 1.99
C TYR A 147 20.64 -6.44 1.07
N PRO A 148 20.39 -6.52 -0.26
CA PRO A 148 20.99 -5.58 -1.21
C PRO A 148 20.57 -4.14 -0.91
N LEU A 149 21.48 -3.22 -1.13
CA LEU A 149 21.22 -1.79 -1.13
C LEU A 149 20.60 -1.37 -2.47
N GLU A 150 20.32 -0.08 -2.63
CA GLU A 150 19.83 0.46 -3.88
C GLU A 150 20.74 0.07 -5.05
N ARG A 151 20.11 -0.26 -6.17
CA ARG A 151 20.81 -0.59 -7.42
C ARG A 151 21.52 0.64 -7.95
N LYS A 152 22.71 0.45 -8.47
CA LYS A 152 23.53 1.55 -8.97
C LYS A 152 23.09 1.98 -10.36
N ASP A 153 23.00 3.28 -10.58
CA ASP A 153 22.72 3.88 -11.87
C ASP A 153 23.69 3.39 -12.97
N GLU A 154 24.97 3.24 -12.63
CA GLU A 154 26.03 2.75 -13.53
C GLU A 154 25.80 1.31 -14.04
N ASP A 155 25.15 0.48 -13.27
CA ASP A 155 24.83 -0.90 -13.65
C ASP A 155 23.54 -0.93 -14.47
N MET A 156 22.50 -0.21 -14.02
CA MET A 156 21.21 -0.13 -14.71
C MET A 156 21.33 0.48 -16.10
N CYS A 157 22.15 1.51 -16.32
CA CYS A 157 22.35 2.08 -17.66
C CYS A 157 23.12 1.15 -18.63
N LYS A 158 23.75 0.07 -18.14
CA LYS A 158 24.34 -1.00 -18.95
C LYS A 158 23.37 -2.18 -19.18
N GLY A 159 22.12 -2.08 -18.66
CA GLY A 159 21.12 -3.14 -18.74
C GLY A 159 21.26 -4.21 -17.65
N ASP A 160 22.12 -4.01 -16.66
CA ASP A 160 22.19 -4.88 -15.49
C ASP A 160 21.24 -4.36 -14.39
N PHE A 161 20.03 -4.93 -14.37
CA PHE A 161 18.98 -4.54 -13.46
C PHE A 161 18.91 -5.44 -12.22
N GLU A 162 19.75 -6.47 -12.12
CA GLU A 162 19.69 -7.40 -10.99
C GLU A 162 20.37 -6.85 -9.73
N CYS A 163 19.94 -7.37 -8.57
CA CYS A 163 20.57 -7.04 -7.31
C CYS A 163 21.90 -7.80 -7.15
N HIS A 164 22.88 -7.12 -6.55
CA HIS A 164 24.17 -7.70 -6.23
C HIS A 164 24.37 -7.86 -4.71
N CYS A 165 25.13 -8.88 -4.34
CA CYS A 165 25.51 -9.10 -2.94
C CYS A 165 26.32 -7.92 -2.41
N PRO A 166 25.89 -7.25 -1.33
CA PRO A 166 26.63 -6.11 -0.76
C PRO A 166 27.98 -6.52 -0.17
N LYS A 167 28.22 -7.83 0.05
CA LYS A 167 29.46 -8.33 0.64
C LYS A 167 30.51 -8.76 -0.41
N CYS A 168 30.08 -9.37 -1.52
CA CYS A 168 31.00 -9.96 -2.50
C CYS A 168 30.72 -9.58 -3.97
N GLY A 169 29.70 -8.77 -4.25
CA GLY A 169 29.36 -8.28 -5.58
C GLY A 169 28.74 -9.30 -6.54
N LYS A 170 28.53 -10.56 -6.13
CA LYS A 170 27.88 -11.56 -6.98
C LYS A 170 26.38 -11.33 -7.08
N HIS A 171 25.77 -11.81 -8.17
CA HIS A 171 24.31 -11.88 -8.28
C HIS A 171 23.71 -12.69 -7.12
N VAL A 172 22.55 -12.30 -6.69
CA VAL A 172 21.83 -12.91 -5.56
C VAL A 172 20.48 -13.44 -6.00
N LYS A 173 19.98 -14.44 -5.28
CA LYS A 173 18.68 -15.06 -5.52
C LYS A 173 17.64 -14.45 -4.60
N LEU A 174 16.52 -14.01 -5.17
CA LEU A 174 15.36 -13.54 -4.41
C LEU A 174 14.81 -14.64 -3.52
N VAL A 175 14.51 -14.32 -2.26
CA VAL A 175 13.78 -15.16 -1.31
C VAL A 175 12.67 -14.36 -0.65
N ALA A 176 11.70 -15.05 -0.04
CA ALA A 176 10.58 -14.39 0.61
C ALA A 176 11.06 -13.49 1.77
N THR A 177 10.57 -12.26 1.81
CA THR A 177 10.93 -11.26 2.83
C THR A 177 10.08 -11.47 4.07
N THR A 178 10.71 -11.79 5.19
CA THR A 178 10.09 -12.00 6.51
C THR A 178 9.97 -10.68 7.28
N GLU A 179 9.16 -10.66 8.34
CA GLU A 179 8.94 -9.44 9.14
C GLU A 179 10.20 -8.98 9.92
N ASP A 180 11.11 -9.89 10.21
CA ASP A 180 12.42 -9.64 10.84
C ASP A 180 13.54 -9.26 9.85
N SER A 181 13.23 -9.23 8.55
CA SER A 181 14.16 -8.78 7.51
C SER A 181 14.62 -7.35 7.76
N ALA A 182 15.85 -7.05 7.34
CA ALA A 182 16.41 -5.71 7.45
C ALA A 182 15.54 -4.68 6.73
N ILE A 183 15.39 -3.51 7.36
CA ILE A 183 14.60 -2.39 6.87
C ILE A 183 15.54 -1.41 6.17
N HIS A 184 15.31 -1.16 4.87
CA HIS A 184 16.11 -0.27 4.01
C HIS A 184 15.19 0.51 3.06
N PRO A 185 14.34 1.44 3.56
CA PRO A 185 13.42 2.17 2.69
C PRO A 185 14.18 3.04 1.69
N SER A 186 13.81 2.95 0.42
CA SER A 186 14.39 3.71 -0.70
C SER A 186 13.57 4.96 -1.07
N SER A 187 12.58 5.32 -0.27
CA SER A 187 11.72 6.48 -0.53
C SER A 187 11.24 7.14 0.75
N VAL A 188 10.88 8.43 0.67
CA VAL A 188 10.27 9.17 1.79
C VAL A 188 9.00 8.49 2.27
N TYR A 189 8.18 7.93 1.35
CA TYR A 189 7.02 7.12 1.71
C TYR A 189 7.40 5.89 2.56
N GLY A 190 8.43 5.14 2.14
CA GLY A 190 8.92 3.98 2.89
C GLY A 190 9.40 4.37 4.29
N VAL A 191 10.20 5.44 4.41
CA VAL A 191 10.63 5.99 5.71
C VAL A 191 9.43 6.39 6.57
N ALA A 192 8.45 7.11 6.00
CA ALA A 192 7.29 7.54 6.75
C ALA A 192 6.47 6.36 7.26
N LYS A 193 6.28 5.31 6.46
CA LYS A 193 5.59 4.08 6.86
C LYS A 193 6.31 3.30 7.95
N GLN A 194 7.64 3.24 7.88
CA GLN A 194 8.47 2.68 8.94
C GLN A 194 8.29 3.44 10.26
N VAL A 195 8.37 4.76 10.24
CA VAL A 195 8.23 5.61 11.43
C VAL A 195 6.83 5.49 12.03
N GLN A 196 5.77 5.41 11.22
CA GLN A 196 4.40 5.18 11.72
C GLN A 196 4.32 3.91 12.57
N GLY A 197 4.80 2.78 12.07
CA GLY A 197 4.83 1.52 12.81
C GLY A 197 5.69 1.61 14.07
N GLN A 198 6.90 2.16 13.97
CA GLN A 198 7.80 2.33 15.12
C GLN A 198 7.16 3.16 16.24
N LEU A 199 6.53 4.29 15.92
CA LEU A 199 5.85 5.14 16.91
C LEU A 199 4.70 4.39 17.60
N VAL A 200 3.87 3.68 16.84
CA VAL A 200 2.74 2.92 17.39
C VAL A 200 3.23 1.80 18.31
N HIS A 201 4.23 1.01 17.90
CA HIS A 201 4.78 -0.08 18.71
C HIS A 201 5.58 0.41 19.93
N LEU A 202 6.11 1.63 19.89
CA LEU A 202 6.83 2.22 21.03
C LEU A 202 5.85 2.79 22.07
N VAL A 203 4.84 3.54 21.62
CA VAL A 203 4.00 4.34 22.52
C VAL A 203 2.79 3.52 23.06
N CYS A 204 2.08 2.79 22.21
CA CYS A 204 0.85 2.12 22.60
C CYS A 204 1.00 1.21 23.84
N PRO A 205 2.04 0.37 23.96
CA PRO A 205 2.21 -0.46 25.15
C PRO A 205 2.38 0.33 26.45
N THR A 206 2.98 1.53 26.39
CA THR A 206 3.21 2.36 27.59
C THR A 206 1.91 2.95 28.17
N ILE A 207 0.86 3.00 27.35
CA ILE A 207 -0.47 3.52 27.73
C ILE A 207 -1.54 2.43 27.80
N GLY A 208 -1.12 1.15 27.79
CA GLY A 208 -2.03 0.00 27.90
C GLY A 208 -2.88 -0.24 26.65
N VAL A 209 -2.41 0.16 25.47
CA VAL A 209 -3.05 -0.05 24.16
C VAL A 209 -2.27 -1.09 23.38
N ASP A 210 -2.97 -2.04 22.76
CA ASP A 210 -2.37 -3.07 21.92
C ASP A 210 -2.00 -2.52 20.52
N PRO A 211 -0.72 -2.49 20.13
CA PRO A 211 -0.34 -2.17 18.75
C PRO A 211 -0.42 -3.39 17.84
N VAL A 212 -0.88 -3.21 16.59
CA VAL A 212 -0.78 -4.19 15.51
C VAL A 212 -0.39 -3.46 14.23
N SER A 213 0.60 -3.96 13.51
CA SER A 213 1.03 -3.39 12.22
C SER A 213 0.86 -4.36 11.08
N PHE A 214 0.48 -3.83 9.91
CA PHE A 214 0.41 -4.59 8.68
C PHE A 214 1.31 -3.99 7.60
N ARG A 215 2.26 -4.76 7.09
CA ARG A 215 3.09 -4.44 5.93
C ARG A 215 2.42 -4.98 4.69
N TYR A 216 1.51 -4.17 4.14
CA TYR A 216 0.78 -4.56 2.94
C TYR A 216 1.72 -4.64 1.74
N GLN A 217 1.56 -5.71 0.97
CA GLN A 217 2.15 -5.87 -0.34
C GLN A 217 1.40 -5.03 -1.40
N ASN A 218 1.52 -5.33 -2.68
CA ASN A 218 0.86 -4.56 -3.73
C ASN A 218 -0.65 -4.85 -3.77
N VAL A 219 -1.42 -4.05 -3.03
CA VAL A 219 -2.89 -4.22 -2.94
C VAL A 219 -3.55 -3.79 -4.23
N TYR A 220 -4.48 -4.62 -4.73
CA TYR A 220 -5.29 -4.30 -5.90
C TYR A 220 -6.72 -4.83 -5.75
N GLY A 221 -7.64 -4.31 -6.56
CA GLY A 221 -9.03 -4.76 -6.58
C GLY A 221 -10.02 -3.65 -6.90
N PRO A 222 -11.33 -3.95 -6.90
CA PRO A 222 -12.40 -2.99 -7.11
C PRO A 222 -12.31 -1.80 -6.17
N GLY A 223 -12.44 -0.59 -6.73
CA GLY A 223 -12.31 0.67 -5.97
C GLY A 223 -10.92 1.31 -6.03
N GLN A 224 -9.92 0.64 -6.61
CA GLN A 224 -8.62 1.28 -6.84
C GLN A 224 -8.76 2.44 -7.84
N SER A 225 -8.12 3.59 -7.57
CA SER A 225 -8.20 4.75 -8.45
C SER A 225 -7.65 4.43 -9.84
N LEU A 226 -8.46 4.67 -10.87
CA LEU A 226 -8.07 4.52 -12.29
C LEU A 226 -7.51 5.82 -12.88
N SER A 227 -7.73 6.95 -12.23
CA SER A 227 -7.29 8.28 -12.69
C SER A 227 -5.98 8.76 -12.10
N ASN A 228 -5.50 8.14 -11.01
CA ASN A 228 -4.27 8.53 -10.32
C ASN A 228 -3.05 7.83 -10.94
N PRO A 229 -2.16 8.55 -11.68
CA PRO A 229 -1.02 7.94 -12.37
C PRO A 229 0.14 7.55 -11.44
N TYR A 230 0.03 7.85 -10.15
CA TYR A 230 1.06 7.56 -9.14
C TYR A 230 0.78 6.31 -8.32
N THR A 231 -0.37 5.66 -8.53
CA THR A 231 -0.78 4.46 -7.79
C THR A 231 -0.93 3.25 -8.68
N GLY A 232 -0.60 2.10 -8.14
CA GLY A 232 -0.90 0.75 -8.62
C GLY A 232 -0.77 0.49 -10.12
N ILE A 233 0.25 -0.26 -10.50
CA ILE A 233 0.53 -0.61 -11.91
C ILE A 233 -0.67 -1.23 -12.65
N LEU A 234 -1.53 -1.97 -11.94
CA LEU A 234 -2.73 -2.57 -12.53
C LEU A 234 -3.72 -1.51 -13.03
N SER A 235 -3.94 -0.45 -12.24
CA SER A 235 -4.81 0.67 -12.63
C SER A 235 -4.23 1.43 -13.82
N ILE A 236 -2.93 1.73 -13.79
CA ILE A 236 -2.23 2.43 -14.86
C ILE A 236 -2.35 1.63 -16.17
N PHE A 237 -2.02 0.35 -16.15
CA PHE A 237 -2.10 -0.49 -17.35
C PHE A 237 -3.53 -0.66 -17.83
N SER A 238 -4.49 -0.80 -16.93
CA SER A 238 -5.90 -0.90 -17.32
C SER A 238 -6.39 0.36 -18.02
N THR A 239 -6.06 1.54 -17.49
CA THR A 239 -6.41 2.81 -18.12
C THR A 239 -5.77 2.95 -19.50
N ARG A 240 -4.49 2.60 -19.67
CA ARG A 240 -3.82 2.60 -20.97
C ARG A 240 -4.49 1.65 -21.95
N ILE A 241 -4.74 0.38 -21.56
CA ILE A 241 -5.39 -0.62 -22.41
C ILE A 241 -6.77 -0.14 -22.86
N LYS A 242 -7.58 0.41 -21.94
CA LYS A 242 -8.93 0.91 -22.24
C LYS A 242 -8.93 2.13 -23.16
N ASN A 243 -7.88 2.93 -23.16
CA ASN A 243 -7.67 4.03 -24.11
C ASN A 243 -7.02 3.57 -25.44
N GLY A 244 -6.71 2.27 -25.61
CA GLY A 244 -6.01 1.76 -26.79
C GLY A 244 -4.53 2.13 -26.85
N ASN A 245 -3.95 2.61 -25.75
CA ASN A 245 -2.56 3.04 -25.67
C ASN A 245 -1.62 1.86 -25.38
N GLY A 246 -0.43 1.87 -25.97
CA GLY A 246 0.61 0.88 -25.70
C GLY A 246 1.11 0.92 -24.26
N ILE A 247 1.55 -0.22 -23.76
CA ILE A 247 2.15 -0.35 -22.43
C ILE A 247 3.67 -0.24 -22.57
N ASN A 248 4.27 0.67 -21.81
CA ASN A 248 5.71 0.76 -21.67
C ASN A 248 6.14 0.03 -20.39
N ILE A 249 6.89 -1.05 -20.55
CA ILE A 249 7.49 -1.84 -19.46
C ILE A 249 8.91 -1.31 -19.23
N PHE A 250 9.24 -1.03 -18.01
CA PHE A 250 10.57 -0.56 -17.63
C PHE A 250 11.55 -1.73 -17.53
N GLU A 251 12.83 -1.37 -17.43
CA GLU A 251 13.92 -2.33 -17.30
C GLU A 251 13.82 -3.42 -18.39
N ASP A 252 13.85 -4.68 -17.98
CA ASP A 252 13.66 -5.85 -18.84
C ASP A 252 12.30 -6.55 -18.62
N GLY A 253 11.41 -5.95 -17.82
CA GLY A 253 10.06 -6.47 -17.53
C GLY A 253 10.00 -7.63 -16.53
N LYS A 254 11.13 -7.98 -15.91
CA LYS A 254 11.20 -9.10 -14.96
C LYS A 254 11.11 -8.66 -13.50
N GLU A 255 10.95 -7.36 -13.22
CA GLU A 255 10.70 -6.88 -11.86
C GLU A 255 9.48 -7.57 -11.27
N THR A 256 9.60 -8.10 -10.06
CA THR A 256 8.51 -8.83 -9.43
C THR A 256 7.94 -8.12 -8.22
N ARG A 257 6.63 -8.31 -8.04
CA ARG A 257 5.87 -7.85 -6.88
C ARG A 257 4.93 -8.95 -6.40
N ASP A 258 4.59 -8.90 -5.13
CA ASP A 258 3.52 -9.70 -4.55
C ASP A 258 2.22 -8.90 -4.64
N PHE A 259 1.28 -9.37 -5.45
CA PHE A 259 -0.02 -8.72 -5.64
C PHE A 259 -1.07 -9.40 -4.79
N VAL A 260 -1.64 -8.66 -3.84
CA VAL A 260 -2.66 -9.14 -2.92
C VAL A 260 -4.01 -8.48 -3.19
N TYR A 261 -5.06 -9.30 -3.32
CA TYR A 261 -6.40 -8.81 -3.60
C TYR A 261 -7.02 -8.14 -2.38
N ILE A 262 -7.82 -7.10 -2.60
CA ILE A 262 -8.40 -6.25 -1.56
C ILE A 262 -9.16 -7.02 -0.48
N ASP A 263 -9.92 -8.07 -0.83
CA ASP A 263 -10.68 -8.85 0.15
C ASP A 263 -9.76 -9.59 1.15
N ASP A 264 -8.59 -10.06 0.69
CA ASP A 264 -7.62 -10.71 1.56
C ASP A 264 -6.96 -9.70 2.51
N VAL A 265 -6.70 -8.48 2.03
CA VAL A 265 -6.18 -7.38 2.87
C VAL A 265 -7.18 -7.00 3.95
N VAL A 266 -8.46 -6.88 3.58
CA VAL A 266 -9.55 -6.60 4.52
C VAL A 266 -9.69 -7.72 5.54
N ASP A 267 -9.65 -8.98 5.11
CA ASP A 267 -9.73 -10.14 6.02
C ASP A 267 -8.55 -10.16 7.01
N ALA A 268 -7.32 -9.97 6.53
CA ALA A 268 -6.14 -9.89 7.39
C ALA A 268 -6.25 -8.77 8.42
N THR A 269 -6.72 -7.58 7.99
CA THR A 269 -6.86 -6.41 8.88
C THR A 269 -7.90 -6.66 9.98
N ILE A 270 -9.04 -7.26 9.62
CA ILE A 270 -10.08 -7.63 10.59
C ILE A 270 -9.56 -8.68 11.57
N ARG A 271 -8.82 -9.69 11.10
CA ARG A 271 -8.20 -10.69 11.97
C ARG A 271 -7.23 -10.04 12.96
N GLY A 272 -6.41 -9.09 12.54
CA GLY A 272 -5.54 -8.34 13.45
C GLY A 272 -6.30 -7.47 14.45
N LEU A 273 -7.49 -6.99 14.09
CA LEU A 273 -8.37 -6.31 15.04
C LEU A 273 -8.98 -7.27 16.07
N GLU A 274 -9.40 -8.47 15.63
CA GLU A 274 -10.20 -9.42 16.42
C GLU A 274 -9.34 -10.39 17.24
N THR A 275 -8.15 -10.78 16.77
CA THR A 275 -7.28 -11.80 17.38
C THR A 275 -6.49 -11.21 18.56
N PRO A 276 -6.67 -11.69 19.81
CA PRO A 276 -5.90 -11.18 20.96
C PRO A 276 -4.39 -11.32 20.78
N GLU A 277 -3.95 -12.45 20.23
CA GLU A 277 -2.54 -12.80 20.03
C GLU A 277 -1.84 -11.93 18.97
N ALA A 278 -2.59 -11.12 18.21
CA ALA A 278 -2.03 -10.16 17.28
C ALA A 278 -1.33 -8.97 17.97
N ALA A 279 -1.64 -8.73 19.25
CA ALA A 279 -1.08 -7.63 20.04
C ALA A 279 0.46 -7.67 20.05
N GLY A 280 1.09 -6.54 19.75
CA GLY A 280 2.54 -6.40 19.70
C GLY A 280 3.21 -6.94 18.43
N HIS A 281 2.46 -7.49 17.49
CA HIS A 281 3.02 -8.07 16.28
C HIS A 281 2.92 -7.16 15.05
N VAL A 282 3.86 -7.38 14.14
CA VAL A 282 3.87 -6.84 12.78
C VAL A 282 3.64 -8.01 11.82
N PHE A 283 2.81 -7.86 10.81
CA PHE A 283 2.48 -8.92 9.87
C PHE A 283 2.69 -8.47 8.43
N ASN A 284 3.36 -9.29 7.63
CA ASN A 284 3.27 -9.16 6.18
C ASN A 284 1.90 -9.63 5.69
N VAL A 285 1.32 -8.87 4.76
CA VAL A 285 0.06 -9.24 4.09
C VAL A 285 0.27 -9.23 2.59
N GLY A 286 0.36 -10.42 2.03
CA GLY A 286 0.61 -10.71 0.63
C GLY A 286 0.07 -12.10 0.28
N THR A 287 0.43 -12.59 -0.89
CA THR A 287 0.13 -13.96 -1.34
C THR A 287 1.31 -14.92 -1.14
N GLY A 288 2.52 -14.38 -0.94
CA GLY A 288 3.76 -15.16 -0.96
C GLY A 288 4.20 -15.57 -2.38
N VAL A 289 3.66 -14.92 -3.41
CA VAL A 289 3.96 -15.21 -4.82
C VAL A 289 4.53 -13.98 -5.51
N ALA A 290 5.72 -14.13 -6.10
CA ALA A 290 6.35 -13.11 -6.91
C ALA A 290 5.78 -13.16 -8.35
N THR A 291 5.16 -12.07 -8.80
CA THR A 291 4.62 -11.94 -10.16
C THR A 291 5.35 -10.81 -10.90
N ASP A 292 5.86 -11.09 -12.09
CA ASP A 292 6.59 -10.11 -12.90
C ASP A 292 5.64 -9.13 -13.63
N VAL A 293 6.17 -7.93 -13.93
CA VAL A 293 5.40 -6.84 -14.54
C VAL A 293 4.93 -7.18 -15.95
N LEU A 294 5.72 -7.93 -16.72
CA LEU A 294 5.33 -8.37 -18.06
C LEU A 294 4.14 -9.33 -18.01
N THR A 295 4.11 -10.24 -17.06
CA THR A 295 2.97 -11.14 -16.77
C THR A 295 1.73 -10.33 -16.43
N VAL A 296 1.84 -9.29 -15.60
CA VAL A 296 0.72 -8.38 -15.29
C VAL A 296 0.13 -7.76 -16.55
N ALA A 297 0.96 -7.17 -17.41
CA ALA A 297 0.51 -6.53 -18.64
C ALA A 297 -0.21 -7.52 -19.58
N LYS A 298 0.40 -8.67 -19.83
CA LYS A 298 -0.19 -9.73 -20.68
C LYS A 298 -1.52 -10.24 -20.15
N THR A 299 -1.59 -10.48 -18.84
CA THR A 299 -2.81 -10.98 -18.19
C THR A 299 -3.94 -9.96 -18.32
N LEU A 300 -3.67 -8.67 -18.11
CA LEU A 300 -4.69 -7.62 -18.29
C LEU A 300 -5.20 -7.54 -19.73
N CYS A 301 -4.30 -7.53 -20.73
CA CYS A 301 -4.71 -7.57 -22.14
C CYS A 301 -5.62 -8.78 -22.43
N GLN A 302 -5.24 -9.95 -21.95
CA GLN A 302 -6.03 -11.18 -22.12
C GLN A 302 -7.42 -11.07 -21.45
N LYS A 303 -7.49 -10.57 -20.20
CA LYS A 303 -8.78 -10.46 -19.47
C LYS A 303 -9.71 -9.42 -20.08
N TYR A 304 -9.18 -8.35 -20.68
CA TYR A 304 -9.99 -7.36 -21.41
C TYR A 304 -10.32 -7.80 -22.86
N GLY A 305 -9.64 -8.79 -23.41
CA GLY A 305 -9.75 -9.13 -24.83
C GLY A 305 -9.29 -7.99 -25.77
N ILE A 306 -8.39 -7.13 -25.28
CA ILE A 306 -7.85 -5.97 -26.00
C ILE A 306 -6.35 -6.16 -26.17
N GLU A 307 -5.87 -6.16 -27.40
CA GLU A 307 -4.45 -6.19 -27.70
C GLU A 307 -3.93 -4.77 -27.89
N VAL A 308 -2.86 -4.43 -27.15
CA VAL A 308 -2.11 -3.20 -27.31
C VAL A 308 -0.61 -3.53 -27.43
N PRO A 309 0.20 -2.68 -28.05
CA PRO A 309 1.65 -2.88 -28.07
C PRO A 309 2.23 -2.91 -26.67
N ILE A 310 3.05 -3.91 -26.36
CA ILE A 310 3.82 -3.99 -25.10
C ILE A 310 5.29 -3.84 -25.48
N ALA A 311 5.88 -2.69 -25.11
CA ALA A 311 7.28 -2.39 -25.36
C ALA A 311 8.10 -2.51 -24.08
N ILE A 312 9.22 -3.21 -24.13
CA ILE A 312 10.23 -3.24 -23.06
C ILE A 312 11.25 -2.17 -23.42
N SER A 313 11.33 -1.10 -22.62
CA SER A 313 12.05 0.12 -22.98
C SER A 313 13.51 0.17 -22.53
N GLY A 314 13.87 -0.61 -21.52
CA GLY A 314 15.15 -0.47 -20.84
C GLY A 314 15.25 0.77 -19.92
N ASN A 315 14.27 1.65 -19.96
CA ASN A 315 14.20 2.81 -19.05
C ASN A 315 13.94 2.35 -17.62
N TYR A 316 14.38 3.12 -16.63
CA TYR A 316 14.22 2.78 -15.22
C TYR A 316 13.98 4.02 -14.38
N ARG A 317 13.49 3.81 -13.15
CA ARG A 317 13.30 4.87 -12.16
C ARG A 317 14.28 4.68 -11.01
N LEU A 318 14.95 5.76 -10.63
CA LEU A 318 15.81 5.75 -9.45
C LEU A 318 14.97 5.54 -8.19
N GLY A 319 15.43 4.67 -7.30
CA GLY A 319 14.74 4.31 -6.06
C GLY A 319 13.65 3.24 -6.21
N ASP A 320 13.34 2.77 -7.44
CA ASP A 320 12.51 1.58 -7.62
C ASP A 320 13.29 0.31 -7.25
N ILE A 321 12.59 -0.61 -6.60
CA ILE A 321 13.16 -1.92 -6.25
C ILE A 321 13.01 -2.92 -7.39
N ARG A 322 13.95 -3.87 -7.46
CA ARG A 322 13.91 -4.93 -8.47
C ARG A 322 12.82 -5.95 -8.15
N HIS A 323 12.88 -6.56 -6.98
CA HIS A 323 11.98 -7.64 -6.59
C HIS A 323 11.53 -7.49 -5.14
N ASN A 324 10.31 -7.93 -4.84
CA ASN A 324 9.87 -8.16 -3.48
C ASN A 324 8.62 -9.04 -3.46
N PHE A 325 8.60 -10.04 -2.55
CA PHE A 325 7.41 -10.78 -2.17
C PHE A 325 7.51 -11.20 -0.69
N ALA A 326 6.36 -11.41 -0.07
CA ALA A 326 6.27 -11.64 1.36
C ALA A 326 6.47 -13.10 1.75
N ASP A 327 7.12 -13.33 2.88
CA ASP A 327 6.82 -14.48 3.72
C ASP A 327 5.59 -14.14 4.57
N ILE A 328 4.57 -14.98 4.55
CA ILE A 328 3.32 -14.79 5.30
C ILE A 328 3.12 -15.83 6.40
N THR A 329 4.19 -16.53 6.77
CA THR A 329 4.15 -17.61 7.78
C THR A 329 3.66 -17.11 9.12
N LEU A 330 4.08 -15.91 9.55
CA LEU A 330 3.65 -15.33 10.82
C LEU A 330 2.14 -15.00 10.81
N ALA A 331 1.65 -14.40 9.73
CA ALA A 331 0.23 -14.10 9.58
C ALA A 331 -0.62 -15.38 9.56
N ARG A 332 -0.15 -16.45 8.90
CA ARG A 332 -0.78 -17.76 8.95
C ARG A 332 -0.87 -18.31 10.36
N LYS A 333 0.26 -18.31 11.07
CA LYS A 333 0.38 -18.91 12.39
C LYS A 333 -0.46 -18.20 13.45
N ILE A 334 -0.44 -16.87 13.48
CA ILE A 334 -1.08 -16.08 14.54
C ILE A 334 -2.51 -15.70 14.18
N LEU A 335 -2.72 -15.23 12.95
CA LEU A 335 -4.02 -14.74 12.51
C LEU A 335 -4.90 -15.82 11.85
N GLY A 336 -4.33 -16.98 11.51
CA GLY A 336 -5.00 -17.95 10.65
C GLY A 336 -5.30 -17.35 9.26
N PHE A 337 -4.49 -16.39 8.81
CA PHE A 337 -4.67 -15.73 7.52
C PHE A 337 -4.21 -16.64 6.39
N GLU A 338 -5.06 -16.86 5.40
CA GLU A 338 -4.72 -17.53 4.15
C GLU A 338 -5.28 -16.69 3.00
N PRO A 339 -4.44 -16.27 2.03
CA PRO A 339 -4.92 -15.58 0.84
C PRO A 339 -5.81 -16.53 0.02
N ARG A 340 -7.03 -16.08 -0.28
CA ARG A 340 -8.04 -16.86 -1.01
C ARG A 340 -8.06 -16.56 -2.51
N TRP A 341 -7.46 -15.43 -2.88
CA TRP A 341 -7.45 -14.92 -4.24
C TRP A 341 -6.09 -15.17 -4.88
N SER A 342 -6.02 -16.10 -5.84
CA SER A 342 -4.86 -16.17 -6.73
C SER A 342 -4.83 -14.93 -7.64
N PHE A 343 -3.66 -14.56 -8.15
CA PHE A 343 -3.49 -13.43 -9.06
C PHE A 343 -4.47 -13.49 -10.24
N ASP A 344 -4.60 -14.65 -10.91
CA ASP A 344 -5.50 -14.82 -12.06
C ASP A 344 -6.98 -14.57 -11.71
N LYS A 345 -7.46 -15.12 -10.58
CA LYS A 345 -8.83 -14.92 -10.12
C LYS A 345 -9.10 -13.47 -9.70
N GLY A 346 -8.15 -12.86 -9.00
CA GLY A 346 -8.27 -11.47 -8.55
C GLY A 346 -8.27 -10.49 -9.73
N ILE A 347 -7.38 -10.69 -10.70
CA ILE A 347 -7.34 -9.89 -11.95
C ILE A 347 -8.64 -10.02 -12.73
N GLU A 348 -9.25 -11.20 -12.79
CA GLU A 348 -10.55 -11.38 -13.46
C GLU A 348 -11.65 -10.52 -12.82
N GLN A 349 -11.73 -10.49 -11.49
CA GLN A 349 -12.70 -9.65 -10.80
C GLN A 349 -12.38 -8.15 -10.96
N PHE A 350 -11.10 -7.79 -10.90
CA PHE A 350 -10.65 -6.43 -11.13
C PHE A 350 -11.01 -5.95 -12.55
N ALA A 351 -10.75 -6.76 -13.56
CA ALA A 351 -11.07 -6.45 -14.95
C ALA A 351 -12.59 -6.29 -15.15
N LYS A 352 -13.41 -7.20 -14.62
CA LYS A 352 -14.87 -7.08 -14.64
C LYS A 352 -15.40 -5.80 -13.96
N TRP A 353 -14.69 -5.34 -12.93
CA TRP A 353 -15.04 -4.08 -12.27
C TRP A 353 -14.62 -2.89 -13.13
N VAL A 354 -13.41 -2.88 -13.69
CA VAL A 354 -12.91 -1.82 -14.59
C VAL A 354 -13.82 -1.67 -15.81
N ASP A 355 -14.32 -2.76 -16.39
CA ASP A 355 -15.24 -2.75 -17.55
C ASP A 355 -16.55 -1.99 -17.30
N LYS A 356 -16.94 -1.85 -16.03
CA LYS A 356 -18.15 -1.11 -15.61
C LYS A 356 -17.86 0.36 -15.25
N GLN A 357 -16.59 0.76 -15.25
CA GLN A 357 -16.20 2.13 -14.95
C GLN A 357 -16.15 2.97 -16.22
N GLU A 358 -16.32 4.27 -16.08
CA GLU A 358 -16.02 5.21 -17.17
C GLU A 358 -14.52 5.15 -17.49
N ILE A 359 -14.20 5.20 -18.79
CA ILE A 359 -12.81 5.24 -19.23
C ILE A 359 -12.21 6.56 -18.77
N GLN A 360 -11.20 6.46 -17.92
CA GLN A 360 -10.52 7.64 -17.38
C GLN A 360 -9.48 8.16 -18.37
N GLU A 361 -9.18 9.46 -18.28
CA GLU A 361 -8.07 10.07 -19.01
C GLU A 361 -6.74 9.39 -18.64
N ASP A 362 -5.97 9.04 -19.66
CA ASP A 362 -4.63 8.45 -19.49
C ASP A 362 -3.61 9.56 -19.19
N LYS A 363 -3.25 9.70 -17.92
CA LYS A 363 -2.25 10.67 -17.43
C LYS A 363 -0.84 10.09 -17.29
N TYR A 364 -0.61 8.89 -17.81
CA TYR A 364 0.68 8.21 -17.66
C TYR A 364 1.84 9.02 -18.26
N ASP A 365 1.71 9.46 -19.50
CA ASP A 365 2.80 10.18 -20.18
C ASP A 365 3.14 11.51 -19.48
N MET A 366 2.14 12.20 -18.95
CA MET A 366 2.34 13.39 -18.09
C MET A 366 3.16 13.06 -16.83
N SER A 367 2.86 11.94 -16.17
CA SER A 367 3.60 11.52 -14.97
C SER A 367 5.05 11.15 -15.28
N ILE A 368 5.31 10.58 -16.46
CA ILE A 368 6.68 10.29 -16.93
C ILE A 368 7.47 11.57 -17.18
N GLU A 369 6.87 12.56 -17.85
CA GLU A 369 7.52 13.86 -18.11
C GLU A 369 7.83 14.60 -16.79
N GLU A 370 6.95 14.53 -15.82
CA GLU A 370 7.20 15.10 -14.49
C GLU A 370 8.40 14.40 -13.80
N MET A 371 8.47 13.07 -13.84
CA MET A 371 9.60 12.32 -13.27
C MET A 371 10.91 12.60 -14.01
N LYS A 372 10.89 12.75 -15.34
CA LYS A 372 12.06 13.18 -16.14
C LYS A 372 12.55 14.55 -15.72
N ALA A 373 11.64 15.53 -15.59
CA ALA A 373 11.97 16.89 -15.16
C ALA A 373 12.58 16.93 -13.73
N LYS A 374 12.26 15.93 -12.90
CA LYS A 374 12.85 15.77 -11.55
C LYS A 374 14.12 14.91 -11.52
N GLY A 375 14.59 14.39 -12.68
CA GLY A 375 15.76 13.52 -12.77
C GLY A 375 15.58 12.12 -12.19
N LEU A 376 14.34 11.70 -11.96
CA LEU A 376 13.99 10.40 -11.36
C LEU A 376 13.78 9.30 -12.40
N TYR A 377 13.68 9.63 -13.69
CA TYR A 377 13.46 8.69 -14.78
C TYR A 377 14.60 8.78 -15.81
N LYS A 378 15.11 7.64 -16.21
CA LYS A 378 16.24 7.50 -17.14
C LYS A 378 16.00 6.45 -18.20
#